data_38bbe32177318882a620946e9d75ae46
#
_entry.id   38bbe32177318882a620946e9d75ae46
#
_cell.length_a   1.000
_cell.length_b   1.000
_cell.length_c   1.000
_cell.angle_alpha   90.00
_cell.angle_beta   90.00
_cell.angle_gamma   90.00
#
_symmetry.space_group_name_H-M   'P 1'
#
loop_
_entity.id
_entity.type
_entity.pdbx_description
1 polymer ?
#
loop_
_entity_poly.entity_id
_entity_poly.type
_entity_poly.pdbx_seq_one_letter_code
_entity_poly.pdbx_strand_id
1 'polypeptide(L)'
;METTLGKSVTLTKPDDFGKLLQDEAIIFTQLDKAVNWARKSSIWPLGFGLACCAIEMMSMAASRFDVARFGAEVFRPSPRQADLMIVAGRLSQKMAPVIRQLYDQMPEPKWVISMGACATSGGVFNNYAIVQGCNQVIPVDVYVPGCPPRPEAVLYAILQLQKKIESEKGSFKRALNIA
;
A
#
# COMPACT_ATOMS: atom_id res chain seq x y z
N MET A 1 6.31 5.16 -48.20
CA MET A 1 6.01 4.95 -46.75
C MET A 1 7.36 4.67 -46.08
N GLU A 2 8.08 5.73 -45.71
CA GLU A 2 9.41 5.63 -45.08
C GLU A 2 9.22 5.56 -43.60
N THR A 3 9.67 4.46 -43.01
CA THR A 3 9.73 4.22 -41.57
C THR A 3 10.84 5.05 -40.96
N THR A 4 10.50 6.07 -40.20
CA THR A 4 11.41 6.93 -39.45
C THR A 4 11.94 6.24 -38.20
N LEU A 5 12.54 5.05 -38.33
CA LEU A 5 13.33 4.40 -37.28
C LEU A 5 14.81 4.47 -37.67
N GLY A 6 15.57 5.35 -37.03
CA GLY A 6 17.03 5.32 -37.12
C GLY A 6 17.70 6.68 -37.27
N LYS A 7 17.34 7.69 -36.46
CA LYS A 7 18.29 8.79 -36.22
C LYS A 7 19.24 8.35 -35.10
N SER A 8 20.42 7.93 -35.50
CA SER A 8 21.57 7.80 -34.58
C SER A 8 21.87 9.19 -34.00
N VAL A 9 21.63 9.38 -32.73
CA VAL A 9 21.98 10.60 -32.00
C VAL A 9 23.51 10.59 -31.83
N THR A 10 24.18 11.33 -32.68
CA THR A 10 25.63 11.61 -32.56
C THR A 10 25.79 12.74 -31.54
N LEU A 11 26.21 12.37 -30.31
CA LEU A 11 26.57 13.32 -29.27
C LEU A 11 27.86 14.04 -29.64
N THR A 12 27.73 15.29 -30.10
CA THR A 12 28.88 16.09 -30.59
C THR A 12 29.32 17.17 -29.58
N LYS A 13 28.56 17.42 -28.49
CA LYS A 13 28.93 18.43 -27.50
C LYS A 13 28.56 17.96 -26.06
N PRO A 14 29.38 18.32 -25.01
CA PRO A 14 29.08 17.99 -23.63
C PRO A 14 27.74 18.55 -23.13
N ASP A 15 27.28 19.67 -23.73
CA ASP A 15 26.01 20.32 -23.37
C ASP A 15 24.76 19.51 -23.80
N ASP A 16 24.87 18.71 -24.87
CA ASP A 16 23.79 17.85 -25.36
C ASP A 16 23.56 16.66 -24.42
N PHE A 17 24.61 16.13 -23.79
CA PHE A 17 24.49 15.05 -22.82
C PHE A 17 23.72 15.49 -21.56
N GLY A 18 23.98 16.72 -21.07
CA GLY A 18 23.27 17.31 -19.95
C GLY A 18 21.78 17.49 -20.24
N LYS A 19 21.41 17.93 -21.45
CA LYS A 19 20.02 18.06 -21.90
C LYS A 19 19.31 16.73 -22.00
N LEU A 20 19.96 15.70 -22.57
CA LEU A 20 19.41 14.34 -22.64
C LEU A 20 19.12 13.76 -21.26
N LEU A 21 20.03 13.93 -20.30
CA LEU A 21 19.82 13.51 -18.91
C LEU A 21 18.66 14.26 -18.25
N GLN A 22 18.48 15.54 -18.56
CA GLN A 22 17.35 16.31 -18.05
C GLN A 22 16.02 15.85 -18.68
N ASP A 23 15.99 15.60 -19.97
CA ASP A 23 14.81 15.11 -20.69
C ASP A 23 14.40 13.72 -20.19
N GLU A 24 15.35 12.80 -19.99
CA GLU A 24 15.09 11.49 -19.40
C GLU A 24 14.56 11.60 -17.96
N ALA A 25 15.16 12.47 -17.14
CA ALA A 25 14.70 12.70 -15.77
C ALA A 25 13.26 13.26 -15.74
N ILE A 26 12.90 14.14 -16.67
CA ILE A 26 11.54 14.68 -16.81
C ILE A 26 10.56 13.56 -17.18
N ILE A 27 10.91 12.72 -18.16
CA ILE A 27 10.09 11.59 -18.60
C ILE A 27 9.87 10.62 -17.42
N PHE A 28 10.92 10.21 -16.70
CA PHE A 28 10.81 9.33 -15.53
C PHE A 28 9.94 9.94 -14.44
N THR A 29 10.06 11.24 -14.18
CA THR A 29 9.22 11.92 -13.18
C THR A 29 7.75 11.93 -13.57
N GLN A 30 7.42 12.09 -14.84
CA GLN A 30 6.04 12.02 -15.33
C GLN A 30 5.49 10.59 -15.28
N LEU A 31 6.31 9.59 -15.62
CA LEU A 31 5.94 8.18 -15.49
C LEU A 31 5.71 7.78 -14.03
N ASP A 32 6.56 8.23 -13.10
CA ASP A 32 6.33 8.02 -11.67
C ASP A 32 4.99 8.58 -11.21
N LYS A 33 4.63 9.80 -11.64
CA LYS A 33 3.33 10.41 -11.31
C LYS A 33 2.16 9.59 -11.87
N ALA A 34 2.26 9.12 -13.10
CA ALA A 34 1.22 8.31 -13.73
C ALA A 34 1.05 6.96 -13.00
N VAL A 35 2.16 6.29 -12.68
CA VAL A 35 2.14 5.01 -11.93
C VAL A 35 1.58 5.21 -10.53
N ASN A 36 1.98 6.25 -9.81
CA ASN A 36 1.48 6.55 -8.48
C ASN A 36 -0.02 6.89 -8.50
N TRP A 37 -0.47 7.64 -9.51
CA TRP A 37 -1.88 7.92 -9.71
C TRP A 37 -2.69 6.64 -9.93
N ALA A 38 -2.22 5.73 -10.77
CA ALA A 38 -2.88 4.44 -11.02
C ALA A 38 -2.95 3.60 -9.73
N ARG A 39 -1.85 3.49 -8.98
CA ARG A 39 -1.78 2.72 -7.74
C ARG A 39 -2.68 3.29 -6.63
N LYS A 40 -2.67 4.62 -6.42
CA LYS A 40 -3.53 5.24 -5.42
C LYS A 40 -5.01 5.09 -5.73
N SER A 41 -5.37 5.01 -7.01
CA SER A 41 -6.77 4.93 -7.46
C SER A 41 -7.31 3.49 -7.53
N SER A 42 -6.44 2.47 -7.36
CA SER A 42 -6.83 1.06 -7.39
C SER A 42 -6.03 0.28 -6.34
N ILE A 43 -6.49 0.35 -5.10
CA ILE A 43 -5.91 -0.38 -3.96
C ILE A 43 -6.77 -1.60 -3.70
N TRP A 44 -6.15 -2.78 -3.65
CA TRP A 44 -6.86 -4.04 -3.44
C TRP A 44 -6.59 -4.58 -2.03
N PRO A 45 -7.54 -4.37 -1.08
CA PRO A 45 -7.37 -4.86 0.29
C PRO A 45 -7.42 -6.39 0.38
N LEU A 46 -6.55 -6.94 1.23
CA LEU A 46 -6.64 -8.34 1.63
C LEU A 46 -7.79 -8.51 2.62
N GLY A 47 -8.70 -9.42 2.32
CA GLY A 47 -9.80 -9.80 3.21
C GLY A 47 -9.29 -10.62 4.41
N PHE A 48 -8.72 -9.94 5.41
CA PHE A 48 -8.09 -10.57 6.57
C PHE A 48 -8.50 -9.88 7.87
N GLY A 49 -9.43 -10.49 8.60
CA GLY A 49 -9.93 -9.99 9.87
C GLY A 49 -9.56 -10.90 11.04
N LEU A 50 -9.05 -10.34 12.14
CA LEU A 50 -8.58 -11.09 13.31
C LEU A 50 -9.53 -11.03 14.49
N ALA A 51 -10.28 -9.94 14.66
CA ALA A 51 -11.15 -9.72 15.81
C ALA A 51 -12.25 -8.69 15.51
N CYS A 52 -12.80 -8.03 16.53
CA CYS A 52 -13.91 -7.08 16.43
C CYS A 52 -13.68 -5.94 15.43
N CYS A 53 -12.46 -5.48 15.22
CA CYS A 53 -12.15 -4.46 14.20
C CYS A 53 -12.50 -4.90 12.77
N ALA A 54 -12.59 -6.21 12.52
CA ALA A 54 -13.03 -6.72 11.22
C ALA A 54 -14.48 -6.34 10.90
N ILE A 55 -15.33 -6.15 11.90
CA ILE A 55 -16.73 -5.71 11.72
C ILE A 55 -16.77 -4.29 11.19
N GLU A 56 -15.92 -3.40 11.73
CA GLU A 56 -15.80 -2.03 11.23
C GLU A 56 -15.15 -1.98 9.84
N MET A 57 -14.22 -2.89 9.55
CA MET A 57 -13.68 -3.06 8.19
C MET A 57 -14.76 -3.50 7.20
N MET A 58 -15.67 -4.39 7.58
CA MET A 58 -16.82 -4.76 6.74
C MET A 58 -17.81 -3.60 6.60
N SER A 59 -18.05 -2.84 7.68
CA SER A 59 -18.91 -1.65 7.66
C SER A 59 -18.37 -0.57 6.70
N MET A 60 -17.06 -0.44 6.58
CA MET A 60 -16.41 0.49 5.64
C MET A 60 -16.77 0.16 4.18
N ALA A 61 -16.93 -1.13 3.86
CA ALA A 61 -17.33 -1.58 2.53
C ALA A 61 -18.86 -1.53 2.31
N ALA A 62 -19.65 -1.28 3.36
CA ALA A 62 -21.09 -1.19 3.25
C ALA A 62 -21.56 0.10 2.57
N SER A 63 -22.80 0.11 2.08
CA SER A 63 -23.39 1.19 1.27
C SER A 63 -23.34 2.58 1.91
N ARG A 64 -23.35 2.67 3.25
CA ARG A 64 -23.28 3.95 3.98
C ARG A 64 -21.95 4.68 3.78
N PHE A 65 -20.85 3.95 3.77
CA PHE A 65 -19.50 4.51 3.73
C PHE A 65 -18.86 4.37 2.35
N ASP A 66 -19.15 3.26 1.67
CA ASP A 66 -18.81 2.98 0.28
C ASP A 66 -17.35 3.29 -0.08
N VAL A 67 -16.47 2.42 0.38
CA VAL A 67 -15.02 2.51 0.12
C VAL A 67 -14.67 2.45 -1.39
N ALA A 68 -15.62 2.00 -2.23
CA ALA A 68 -15.48 1.95 -3.68
C ALA A 68 -15.15 3.33 -4.29
N ARG A 69 -15.70 4.40 -3.73
CA ARG A 69 -15.41 5.78 -4.14
C ARG A 69 -13.96 6.19 -3.99
N PHE A 70 -13.22 5.47 -3.14
CA PHE A 70 -11.80 5.70 -2.89
C PHE A 70 -10.90 4.69 -3.62
N GLY A 71 -11.49 3.84 -4.49
CA GLY A 71 -10.75 2.86 -5.27
C GLY A 71 -10.27 1.64 -4.50
N ALA A 72 -10.90 1.32 -3.36
CA ALA A 72 -10.52 0.18 -2.50
C ALA A 72 -11.67 -0.83 -2.30
N GLU A 73 -12.52 -1.01 -3.32
CA GLU A 73 -13.68 -1.91 -3.27
C GLU A 73 -13.29 -3.39 -3.32
N VAL A 74 -12.23 -3.72 -4.07
CA VAL A 74 -11.94 -5.08 -4.46
C VAL A 74 -11.20 -5.82 -3.35
N PHE A 75 -11.94 -6.37 -2.38
CA PHE A 75 -11.38 -7.24 -1.36
C PHE A 75 -10.97 -8.58 -1.95
N ARG A 76 -9.69 -8.93 -1.80
CA ARG A 76 -9.15 -10.21 -2.29
C ARG A 76 -8.87 -11.16 -1.12
N PRO A 77 -9.31 -12.44 -1.21
CA PRO A 77 -8.99 -13.45 -0.20
C PRO A 77 -7.56 -13.98 -0.35
N SER A 78 -6.95 -13.84 -1.53
CA SER A 78 -5.60 -14.30 -1.80
C SER A 78 -4.58 -13.18 -1.59
N PRO A 79 -3.52 -13.40 -0.77
CA PRO A 79 -2.48 -12.40 -0.56
C PRO A 79 -1.70 -12.07 -1.83
N ARG A 80 -1.61 -13.01 -2.76
CA ARG A 80 -0.92 -12.80 -4.07
C ARG A 80 -1.63 -11.83 -5.01
N GLN A 81 -2.89 -11.50 -4.71
CA GLN A 81 -3.72 -10.59 -5.51
C GLN A 81 -4.06 -9.30 -4.77
N ALA A 82 -3.51 -9.09 -3.58
CA ALA A 82 -3.79 -7.94 -2.73
C ALA A 82 -2.54 -7.06 -2.59
N ASP A 83 -2.77 -5.74 -2.57
CA ASP A 83 -1.71 -4.73 -2.41
C ASP A 83 -1.71 -4.13 -1.00
N LEU A 84 -2.84 -4.18 -0.31
CA LEU A 84 -3.03 -3.61 1.01
C LEU A 84 -3.40 -4.70 2.02
N MET A 85 -2.63 -4.83 3.11
CA MET A 85 -3.00 -5.64 4.26
C MET A 85 -3.57 -4.75 5.37
N ILE A 86 -4.81 -5.02 5.81
CA ILE A 86 -5.41 -4.38 6.97
C ILE A 86 -5.40 -5.36 8.13
N VAL A 87 -4.55 -5.09 9.13
CA VAL A 87 -4.50 -5.90 10.36
C VAL A 87 -5.63 -5.44 11.27
N ALA A 88 -6.78 -6.07 11.15
CA ALA A 88 -8.02 -5.68 11.84
C ALA A 88 -8.24 -6.47 13.12
N GLY A 89 -7.62 -6.04 14.22
CA GLY A 89 -7.83 -6.59 15.55
C GLY A 89 -6.57 -7.09 16.25
N ARG A 90 -6.75 -7.91 17.31
CA ARG A 90 -5.66 -8.44 18.12
C ARG A 90 -4.90 -9.55 17.38
N LEU A 91 -3.58 -9.42 17.35
CA LEU A 91 -2.69 -10.42 16.80
C LEU A 91 -2.23 -11.37 17.90
N SER A 92 -2.63 -12.65 17.85
CA SER A 92 -2.15 -13.65 18.79
C SER A 92 -0.75 -14.14 18.41
N GLN A 93 0.01 -14.64 19.40
CA GLN A 93 1.33 -15.23 19.17
C GLN A 93 1.29 -16.39 18.17
N LYS A 94 0.20 -17.19 18.17
CA LYS A 94 0.01 -18.28 17.20
C LYS A 94 -0.24 -17.78 15.78
N MET A 95 -0.84 -16.58 15.61
CA MET A 95 -1.09 -15.97 14.30
C MET A 95 0.08 -15.13 13.79
N ALA A 96 1.03 -14.76 14.64
CA ALA A 96 2.17 -13.96 14.27
C ALA A 96 3.00 -14.56 13.09
N PRO A 97 3.37 -15.85 13.10
CA PRO A 97 4.04 -16.45 11.95
C PRO A 97 3.18 -16.51 10.69
N VAL A 98 1.86 -16.69 10.86
CA VAL A 98 0.92 -16.75 9.72
C VAL A 98 0.82 -15.39 9.02
N ILE A 99 0.66 -14.30 9.79
CA ILE A 99 0.57 -12.95 9.20
C ILE A 99 1.88 -12.57 8.51
N ARG A 100 3.02 -12.98 9.05
CA ARG A 100 4.33 -12.79 8.40
C ARG A 100 4.38 -13.53 7.06
N GLN A 101 3.94 -14.79 7.04
CA GLN A 101 3.89 -15.59 5.83
C GLN A 101 2.94 -15.00 4.79
N LEU A 102 1.77 -14.50 5.20
CA LEU A 102 0.83 -13.81 4.29
C LEU A 102 1.44 -12.53 3.71
N TYR A 103 2.13 -11.76 4.57
CA TYR A 103 2.81 -10.54 4.14
C TYR A 103 3.91 -10.83 3.10
N ASP A 104 4.70 -11.89 3.31
CA ASP A 104 5.77 -12.28 2.38
C ASP A 104 5.21 -12.80 1.04
N GLN A 105 3.98 -13.31 1.01
CA GLN A 105 3.29 -13.74 -0.20
C GLN A 105 2.67 -12.59 -1.02
N MET A 106 2.53 -11.41 -0.44
CA MET A 106 2.02 -10.24 -1.16
C MET A 106 3.05 -9.71 -2.15
N PRO A 107 2.64 -9.35 -3.38
CA PRO A 107 3.54 -8.73 -4.36
C PRO A 107 3.97 -7.33 -3.93
N GLU A 108 5.11 -6.88 -4.40
CA GLU A 108 5.55 -5.50 -4.27
C GLU A 108 4.96 -4.63 -5.40
N PRO A 109 4.57 -3.40 -5.14
CA PRO A 109 4.55 -2.71 -3.84
C PRO A 109 3.37 -3.14 -2.97
N LYS A 110 3.58 -3.20 -1.66
CA LYS A 110 2.58 -3.58 -0.67
C LYS A 110 2.59 -2.62 0.51
N TRP A 111 1.43 -2.44 1.13
CA TRP A 111 1.23 -1.54 2.25
C TRP A 111 0.48 -2.22 3.38
N VAL A 112 0.69 -1.74 4.61
CA VAL A 112 0.07 -2.29 5.81
C VAL A 112 -0.59 -1.20 6.62
N ILE A 113 -1.87 -1.40 6.95
CA ILE A 113 -2.62 -0.58 7.90
C ILE A 113 -2.82 -1.38 9.19
N SER A 114 -2.36 -0.82 10.31
CA SER A 114 -2.64 -1.35 11.66
C SER A 114 -3.94 -0.74 12.16
N MET A 115 -5.02 -1.55 12.21
CA MET A 115 -6.35 -1.09 12.59
C MET A 115 -6.69 -1.43 14.03
N GLY A 116 -6.85 -0.40 14.83
CA GLY A 116 -7.28 -0.45 16.22
C GLY A 116 -6.14 -0.59 17.23
N ALA A 117 -6.47 -0.35 18.49
CA ALA A 117 -5.51 -0.37 19.60
C ALA A 117 -4.82 -1.73 19.75
N CYS A 118 -5.54 -2.83 19.52
CA CYS A 118 -4.99 -4.18 19.66
C CYS A 118 -3.87 -4.46 18.64
N ALA A 119 -4.06 -4.07 17.38
CA ALA A 119 -3.04 -4.23 16.35
C ALA A 119 -1.86 -3.26 16.57
N THR A 120 -2.12 -2.07 17.13
CA THR A 120 -1.11 -1.03 17.33
C THR A 120 -0.20 -1.30 18.51
N SER A 121 -0.76 -1.72 19.66
CA SER A 121 -0.02 -1.84 20.91
C SER A 121 -0.47 -2.99 21.82
N GLY A 122 -1.30 -3.92 21.30
CA GLY A 122 -1.94 -4.96 22.11
C GLY A 122 -3.23 -4.49 22.82
N GLY A 123 -3.46 -3.16 22.94
CA GLY A 123 -4.65 -2.57 23.54
C GLY A 123 -4.82 -2.99 24.99
N VAL A 124 -6.06 -3.45 25.33
CA VAL A 124 -6.38 -3.95 26.68
C VAL A 124 -5.85 -5.37 26.95
N PHE A 125 -5.33 -6.06 25.94
CA PHE A 125 -4.87 -7.45 26.05
C PHE A 125 -3.36 -7.52 26.31
N ASN A 126 -2.92 -6.99 27.43
CA ASN A 126 -1.51 -7.08 27.84
C ASN A 126 -1.24 -8.43 28.51
N ASN A 127 -1.09 -9.48 27.70
CA ASN A 127 -0.79 -10.83 28.16
C ASN A 127 0.17 -11.54 27.18
N TYR A 128 0.68 -12.70 27.62
CA TYR A 128 1.66 -13.50 26.86
C TYR A 128 1.10 -14.11 25.57
N ALA A 129 -0.22 -14.18 25.39
CA ALA A 129 -0.85 -14.80 24.23
C ALA A 129 -1.01 -13.83 23.05
N ILE A 130 -0.90 -12.52 23.30
CA ILE A 130 -1.11 -11.46 22.29
C ILE A 130 0.19 -10.70 22.04
N VAL A 131 0.47 -10.46 20.76
CA VAL A 131 1.60 -9.64 20.30
C VAL A 131 1.29 -8.17 20.62
N GLN A 132 2.22 -7.51 21.31
CA GLN A 132 2.06 -6.12 21.72
C GLN A 132 2.45 -5.15 20.60
N GLY A 133 1.65 -5.16 19.51
CA GLY A 133 1.82 -4.38 18.31
C GLY A 133 2.28 -5.22 17.10
N CYS A 134 1.52 -5.14 16.00
CA CYS A 134 1.83 -5.91 14.79
C CYS A 134 3.13 -5.43 14.09
N ASN A 135 3.62 -4.22 14.41
CA ASN A 135 4.90 -3.70 13.94
C ASN A 135 6.11 -4.53 14.40
N GLN A 136 5.97 -5.38 15.40
CA GLN A 136 7.01 -6.32 15.80
C GLN A 136 7.19 -7.47 14.80
N VAL A 137 6.17 -7.74 13.99
CA VAL A 137 6.14 -8.86 13.04
C VAL A 137 6.26 -8.40 11.60
N ILE A 138 5.55 -7.32 11.22
CA ILE A 138 5.51 -6.77 9.88
C ILE A 138 5.65 -5.24 9.92
N PRO A 139 6.24 -4.60 8.89
CA PRO A 139 6.29 -3.15 8.82
C PRO A 139 4.88 -2.57 8.66
N VAL A 140 4.60 -1.44 9.32
CA VAL A 140 3.30 -0.76 9.28
C VAL A 140 3.46 0.62 8.68
N ASP A 141 2.59 0.97 7.72
CA ASP A 141 2.60 2.24 7.03
C ASP A 141 1.70 3.28 7.69
N VAL A 142 0.52 2.86 8.15
CA VAL A 142 -0.48 3.74 8.75
C VAL A 142 -1.11 3.07 9.96
N TYR A 143 -1.30 3.84 11.04
CA TYR A 143 -1.97 3.40 12.25
C TYR A 143 -3.34 4.06 12.39
N VAL A 144 -4.35 3.25 12.74
CA VAL A 144 -5.73 3.72 12.98
C VAL A 144 -6.08 3.53 14.44
N PRO A 145 -6.15 4.59 15.24
CA PRO A 145 -6.51 4.49 16.66
C PRO A 145 -8.00 4.22 16.84
N GLY A 146 -8.35 3.51 17.90
CA GLY A 146 -9.72 3.19 18.30
C GLY A 146 -9.87 1.76 18.81
N CYS A 147 -11.00 1.47 19.48
CA CYS A 147 -11.27 0.12 19.99
C CYS A 147 -12.79 -0.18 20.00
N PRO A 148 -13.33 -0.58 18.83
CA PRO A 148 -12.81 -0.48 17.47
C PRO A 148 -12.81 0.97 16.92
N PRO A 149 -11.98 1.27 15.92
CA PRO A 149 -12.06 2.56 15.25
C PRO A 149 -13.33 2.62 14.39
N ARG A 150 -13.92 3.80 14.28
CA ARG A 150 -15.07 3.99 13.40
C ARG A 150 -14.70 3.81 11.93
N PRO A 151 -15.64 3.40 11.04
CA PRO A 151 -15.37 3.23 9.63
C PRO A 151 -14.80 4.48 8.95
N GLU A 152 -15.22 5.69 9.38
CA GLU A 152 -14.66 6.95 8.87
C GLU A 152 -13.18 7.11 9.17
N ALA A 153 -12.73 6.64 10.34
CA ALA A 153 -11.32 6.67 10.70
C ALA A 153 -10.49 5.73 9.81
N VAL A 154 -11.05 4.60 9.41
CA VAL A 154 -10.40 3.66 8.49
C VAL A 154 -10.35 4.24 7.08
N LEU A 155 -11.42 4.88 6.60
CA LEU A 155 -11.43 5.61 5.33
C LEU A 155 -10.38 6.73 5.32
N TYR A 156 -10.27 7.47 6.43
CA TYR A 156 -9.22 8.48 6.57
C TYR A 156 -7.81 7.89 6.47
N ALA A 157 -7.59 6.71 7.05
CA ALA A 157 -6.31 6.01 6.94
C ALA A 157 -6.00 5.60 5.49
N ILE A 158 -7.01 5.17 4.72
CA ILE A 158 -6.85 4.90 3.28
C ILE A 158 -6.46 6.18 2.54
N LEU A 159 -7.09 7.32 2.84
CA LEU A 159 -6.71 8.62 2.26
C LEU A 159 -5.28 9.03 2.62
N GLN A 160 -4.84 8.77 3.84
CA GLN A 160 -3.45 9.01 4.24
C GLN A 160 -2.47 8.12 3.48
N LEU A 161 -2.84 6.84 3.32
CA LEU A 161 -2.05 5.91 2.52
C LEU A 161 -1.95 6.37 1.05
N GLN A 162 -3.05 6.83 0.46
CA GLN A 162 -3.08 7.35 -0.90
C GLN A 162 -2.13 8.55 -1.08
N LYS A 163 -2.10 9.46 -0.09
CA LYS A 163 -1.13 10.58 -0.07
C LYS A 163 0.31 10.09 0.01
N LYS A 164 0.58 9.05 0.81
CA LYS A 164 1.90 8.43 0.91
C LYS A 164 2.32 7.87 -0.45
N ILE A 165 1.46 7.09 -1.10
CA ILE A 165 1.71 6.51 -2.43
C ILE A 165 1.98 7.61 -3.47
N GLU A 166 1.20 8.69 -3.45
CA GLU A 166 1.37 9.81 -4.39
C GLU A 166 2.72 10.51 -4.24
N SER A 167 3.25 10.57 -3.02
CA SER A 167 4.54 11.20 -2.71
C SER A 167 5.75 10.29 -2.94
N GLU A 168 5.56 8.99 -3.20
CA GLU A 168 6.66 8.06 -3.45
C GLU A 168 7.40 8.38 -4.74
N LYS A 169 8.75 8.40 -4.65
CA LYS A 169 9.66 8.57 -5.79
C LYS A 169 10.25 7.23 -6.21
N GLY A 170 10.55 7.08 -7.51
CA GLY A 170 11.15 5.85 -8.03
C GLY A 170 10.17 4.68 -8.13
N SER A 171 8.88 4.97 -8.09
CA SER A 171 7.81 3.97 -8.18
C SER A 171 7.82 3.21 -9.50
N PHE A 172 8.13 3.91 -10.60
CA PHE A 172 8.23 3.33 -11.93
C PHE A 172 9.43 2.37 -12.05
N LYS A 173 10.60 2.76 -11.55
CA LYS A 173 11.79 1.89 -11.52
C LYS A 173 11.53 0.62 -10.71
N ARG A 174 10.88 0.75 -9.56
CA ARG A 174 10.48 -0.38 -8.71
C ARG A 174 9.47 -1.30 -9.41
N ALA A 175 8.54 -0.74 -10.19
CA ALA A 175 7.57 -1.51 -10.97
C ALA A 175 8.23 -2.37 -12.06
N LEU A 176 9.31 -1.87 -12.66
CA LEU A 176 10.06 -2.57 -13.71
C LEU A 176 11.23 -3.42 -13.18
N ASN A 177 11.42 -3.47 -11.85
CA ASN A 177 12.55 -4.17 -11.21
C ASN A 177 13.92 -3.73 -11.76
N ILE A 178 14.04 -2.46 -12.18
CA ILE A 178 15.28 -1.86 -12.68
C ILE A 178 16.06 -1.33 -11.48
N ALA A 179 17.24 -1.91 -11.23
CA ALA A 179 18.15 -1.50 -10.16
C ALA A 179 18.78 -0.13 -10.43
#